data_a7aa198d3dc020c6a907c66363f5b0c0
#
_entry.id   a7aa198d3dc020c6a907c66363f5b0c0
#
_cell.length_a   1.000
_cell.length_b   1.000
_cell.length_c   1.000
_cell.angle_alpha   90.00
_cell.angle_beta   90.00
_cell.angle_gamma   90.00
#
_symmetry.space_group_name_H-M   'P 1'
#
loop_
_entity.id
_entity.type
_entity.pdbx_description
1 polymer ?
#
loop_
_entity_poly.entity_id
_entity_poly.type
_entity_poly.pdbx_seq_one_letter_code
_entity_poly.pdbx_strand_id
1 'polypeptide(L)'
;DWARRFWQGSHDHRGTPDNPGRVVTLIQAPGALCTGMAYRITPDVFEHLDHREKNGYLRFRTPLTFADGDQADGLVYIATEDNAAFLGQTDELLIARHIATSQGPSGSNRDYLLQLAEALRSLDAEDDHVFTIERHLLSL
;
A
#
# COMPACT_ATOMS: atom_id res chain seq x y z
N ASP A 1 -11.71 -9.43 -2.47
CA ASP A 1 -10.74 -10.23 -3.23
C ASP A 1 -9.54 -9.40 -3.69
N TRP A 2 -8.98 -8.67 -2.76
CA TRP A 2 -7.80 -7.85 -2.99
C TRP A 2 -6.62 -8.38 -2.17
N ALA A 3 -5.40 -8.24 -2.72
CA ALA A 3 -4.17 -8.52 -2.01
C ALA A 3 -3.28 -7.28 -2.03
N ARG A 4 -2.61 -7.00 -0.90
CA ARG A 4 -1.70 -5.86 -0.75
C ARG A 4 -0.30 -6.28 -1.21
N ARG A 5 0.33 -5.43 -2.04
CA ARG A 5 1.68 -5.73 -2.57
C ARG A 5 2.54 -4.48 -2.64
N PHE A 6 3.80 -4.61 -2.26
CA PHE A 6 4.83 -3.56 -2.36
C PHE A 6 5.38 -3.46 -3.79
N TRP A 7 4.49 -3.29 -4.75
CA TRP A 7 4.83 -3.29 -6.18
C TRP A 7 4.78 -1.92 -6.84
N GLN A 8 4.35 -0.89 -6.12
CA GLN A 8 4.29 0.49 -6.62
C GLN A 8 5.54 1.25 -6.23
N GLY A 9 6.01 2.13 -7.14
CA GLY A 9 7.12 3.01 -6.87
C GLY A 9 6.68 4.33 -6.25
N SER A 10 7.49 4.85 -5.34
CA SER A 10 7.32 6.16 -4.74
C SER A 10 8.51 7.03 -5.10
N HIS A 11 8.26 8.07 -5.90
CA HIS A 11 9.28 9.00 -6.38
C HIS A 11 9.33 10.29 -5.55
N ASP A 12 8.33 10.56 -4.74
CA ASP A 12 8.13 11.87 -4.09
C ASP A 12 7.73 11.79 -2.62
N HIS A 13 7.61 10.59 -2.05
CA HIS A 13 7.30 10.39 -0.63
C HIS A 13 8.33 9.54 0.10
N ARG A 14 8.47 8.27 -0.27
CA ARG A 14 9.37 7.32 0.40
C ARG A 14 10.60 7.00 -0.45
N GLY A 15 10.80 7.74 -1.52
CA GLY A 15 11.95 7.68 -2.40
C GLY A 15 12.07 8.96 -3.20
N THR A 16 12.98 8.94 -4.15
CA THR A 16 13.25 10.05 -5.06
C THR A 16 13.16 9.53 -6.50
N PRO A 17 13.12 10.43 -7.52
CA PRO A 17 13.11 9.95 -8.91
C PRO A 17 14.29 9.04 -9.27
N ASP A 18 15.46 9.30 -8.68
CA ASP A 18 16.67 8.50 -8.93
C ASP A 18 16.70 7.18 -8.13
N ASN A 19 16.02 7.14 -7.00
CA ASN A 19 15.94 5.96 -6.15
C ASN A 19 14.55 5.85 -5.57
N PRO A 20 13.55 5.44 -6.38
CA PRO A 20 12.17 5.34 -5.89
C PRO A 20 12.04 4.30 -4.79
N GLY A 21 11.18 4.61 -3.80
CA GLY A 21 10.84 3.65 -2.78
C GLY A 21 9.78 2.67 -3.27
N ARG A 22 9.53 1.62 -2.49
CA ARG A 22 8.42 0.71 -2.75
C ARG A 22 7.31 0.95 -1.73
N VAL A 23 6.11 1.16 -2.24
CA VAL A 23 4.90 1.36 -1.43
C VAL A 23 3.83 0.38 -1.91
N VAL A 24 2.76 0.25 -1.12
CA VAL A 24 1.74 -0.74 -1.42
C VAL A 24 0.76 -0.25 -2.47
N THR A 25 0.29 -1.21 -3.26
CA THR A 25 -0.92 -1.10 -4.05
C THR A 25 -1.76 -2.35 -3.80
N LEU A 26 -2.93 -2.43 -4.39
CA LEU A 26 -3.78 -3.61 -4.31
C LEU A 26 -3.85 -4.28 -5.68
N ILE A 27 -3.86 -5.61 -5.67
CA ILE A 27 -4.09 -6.40 -6.87
C ILE A 27 -5.33 -7.27 -6.65
N GLN A 28 -6.01 -7.60 -7.73
CA GLN A 28 -7.10 -8.57 -7.65
C GLN A 28 -6.52 -9.95 -7.39
N ALA A 29 -7.07 -10.62 -6.36
CA ALA A 29 -6.64 -11.96 -5.97
C ALA A 29 -7.87 -12.70 -5.43
N PRO A 30 -8.57 -13.50 -6.27
CA PRO A 30 -9.79 -14.19 -5.85
C PRO A 30 -9.58 -14.99 -4.56
N GLY A 31 -10.48 -14.79 -3.61
CA GLY A 31 -10.41 -15.44 -2.30
C GLY A 31 -9.49 -14.77 -1.29
N ALA A 32 -8.69 -13.79 -1.68
CA ALA A 32 -7.81 -13.08 -0.76
C ALA A 32 -8.57 -12.06 0.06
N LEU A 33 -8.15 -11.90 1.32
CA LEU A 33 -8.69 -10.89 2.24
C LEU A 33 -7.64 -9.82 2.48
N CYS A 34 -8.01 -8.57 2.29
CA CYS A 34 -7.16 -7.43 2.59
C CYS A 34 -7.85 -6.59 3.66
N THR A 35 -7.25 -6.53 4.84
CA THR A 35 -7.79 -5.80 5.99
C THR A 35 -7.16 -4.41 6.05
N GLY A 36 -7.97 -3.43 6.39
CA GLY A 36 -7.50 -2.06 6.51
C GLY A 36 -8.46 -1.20 7.30
N MET A 37 -8.24 0.10 7.25
CA MET A 37 -9.10 1.09 7.90
C MET A 37 -9.95 1.80 6.86
N ALA A 38 -11.24 1.96 7.17
CA ALA A 38 -12.16 2.73 6.34
C ALA A 38 -12.50 4.04 7.06
N TYR A 39 -12.53 5.12 6.30
CA TYR A 39 -12.84 6.45 6.81
C TYR A 39 -14.07 6.99 6.12
N ARG A 40 -14.99 7.58 6.89
CA ARG A 40 -16.11 8.31 6.32
C ARG A 40 -15.63 9.72 6.01
N ILE A 41 -15.75 10.12 4.74
CA ILE A 41 -15.25 11.41 4.28
C ILE A 41 -16.34 12.19 3.56
N THR A 42 -16.17 13.51 3.49
CA THR A 42 -17.06 14.42 2.79
C THR A 42 -16.62 14.60 1.34
N PRO A 43 -17.50 15.11 0.43
CA PRO A 43 -17.10 15.37 -0.96
C PRO A 43 -15.88 16.26 -1.10
N ASP A 44 -15.69 17.24 -0.22
CA ASP A 44 -14.52 18.13 -0.24
C ASP A 44 -13.21 17.36 -0.09
N VAL A 45 -13.22 16.32 0.77
CA VAL A 45 -12.04 15.48 1.00
C VAL A 45 -11.74 14.66 -0.25
N PHE A 46 -12.77 14.21 -0.98
CA PHE A 46 -12.58 13.48 -2.24
C PHE A 46 -11.81 14.29 -3.27
N GLU A 47 -12.16 15.55 -3.47
CA GLU A 47 -11.44 16.41 -4.41
C GLU A 47 -9.98 16.55 -4.02
N HIS A 48 -9.71 16.69 -2.73
CA HIS A 48 -8.36 16.80 -2.19
C HIS A 48 -7.57 15.51 -2.38
N LEU A 49 -8.19 14.36 -2.14
CA LEU A 49 -7.56 13.05 -2.33
C LEU A 49 -7.30 12.78 -3.81
N ASP A 50 -8.25 13.08 -4.69
CA ASP A 50 -8.05 12.91 -6.14
C ASP A 50 -6.88 13.75 -6.63
N HIS A 51 -6.70 14.96 -6.09
CA HIS A 51 -5.56 15.80 -6.42
C HIS A 51 -4.24 15.21 -5.92
N ARG A 52 -4.22 14.65 -4.71
CA ARG A 52 -3.02 14.00 -4.15
C ARG A 52 -2.65 12.73 -4.90
N GLU A 53 -3.63 12.00 -5.41
CA GLU A 53 -3.44 10.73 -6.11
C GLU A 53 -3.28 10.90 -7.62
N LYS A 54 -3.00 12.11 -8.08
CA LYS A 54 -2.85 12.45 -9.50
C LYS A 54 -1.70 11.72 -10.21
N ASN A 55 -0.84 11.01 -9.48
CA ASN A 55 0.28 10.25 -10.04
C ASN A 55 -0.18 8.93 -10.70
N GLY A 56 -1.41 8.89 -11.21
CA GLY A 56 -1.92 7.75 -11.95
C GLY A 56 -2.65 6.72 -11.11
N TYR A 57 -2.87 6.98 -9.82
CA TYR A 57 -3.74 6.14 -9.02
C TYR A 57 -5.17 6.27 -9.50
N LEU A 58 -5.82 5.12 -9.68
CA LEU A 58 -7.21 5.04 -10.12
C LEU A 58 -8.11 4.76 -8.93
N ARG A 59 -9.32 5.33 -8.97
CA ARG A 59 -10.31 5.17 -7.92
C ARG A 59 -11.26 4.05 -8.29
N PHE A 60 -11.37 3.05 -7.42
CA PHE A 60 -12.26 1.90 -7.61
C PHE A 60 -13.29 1.83 -6.49
N ARG A 61 -14.51 1.45 -6.86
CA ARG A 61 -15.55 1.12 -5.89
C ARG A 61 -15.41 -0.35 -5.52
N THR A 62 -15.46 -0.66 -4.23
CA THR A 62 -15.35 -2.02 -3.74
C THR A 62 -16.23 -2.22 -2.51
N PRO A 63 -16.82 -3.42 -2.34
CA PRO A 63 -17.55 -3.70 -1.11
C PRO A 63 -16.60 -3.85 0.07
N LEU A 64 -17.00 -3.28 1.21
CA LEU A 64 -16.29 -3.38 2.47
C LEU A 64 -17.13 -4.18 3.45
N THR A 65 -16.50 -5.09 4.18
CA THR A 65 -17.13 -5.85 5.26
C THR A 65 -16.46 -5.48 6.57
N PHE A 66 -17.27 -5.05 7.54
CA PHE A 66 -16.76 -4.65 8.85
C PHE A 66 -16.76 -5.81 9.83
N ALA A 67 -16.05 -5.62 10.95
CA ALA A 67 -15.89 -6.67 11.95
C ALA A 67 -17.22 -7.17 12.54
N ASP A 68 -18.23 -6.31 12.58
CA ASP A 68 -19.59 -6.66 13.07
C ASP A 68 -20.46 -7.34 12.01
N GLY A 69 -19.96 -7.54 10.80
CA GLY A 69 -20.68 -8.14 9.70
C GLY A 69 -21.42 -7.15 8.80
N ASP A 70 -21.46 -5.88 9.15
CA ASP A 70 -22.04 -4.84 8.31
C ASP A 70 -21.24 -4.68 7.02
N GLN A 71 -21.93 -4.26 5.97
CA GLN A 71 -21.31 -4.04 4.65
C GLN A 71 -21.63 -2.64 4.14
N ALA A 72 -20.71 -2.10 3.36
CA ALA A 72 -20.89 -0.82 2.68
C ALA A 72 -20.06 -0.81 1.41
N ASP A 73 -20.44 0.03 0.45
CA ASP A 73 -19.60 0.33 -0.69
C ASP A 73 -18.55 1.36 -0.30
N GLY A 74 -17.31 1.08 -0.58
CA GLY A 74 -16.20 2.01 -0.32
C GLY A 74 -15.45 2.35 -1.59
N LEU A 75 -14.52 3.28 -1.46
CA LEU A 75 -13.64 3.68 -2.53
C LEU A 75 -12.20 3.42 -2.13
N VAL A 76 -11.41 2.88 -3.05
CA VAL A 76 -9.99 2.68 -2.86
C VAL A 76 -9.21 3.28 -4.03
N TYR A 77 -8.01 3.75 -3.77
CA TYR A 77 -7.09 4.25 -4.79
C TYR A 77 -6.04 3.16 -5.04
N ILE A 78 -5.91 2.77 -6.30
CA ILE A 78 -5.05 1.66 -6.71
C ILE A 78 -4.12 2.11 -7.82
N ALA A 79 -2.83 1.82 -7.67
CA ALA A 79 -1.87 1.95 -8.76
C ALA A 79 -1.86 0.63 -9.53
N THR A 80 -2.34 0.68 -10.76
CA THR A 80 -2.37 -0.50 -11.63
C THR A 80 -1.02 -0.72 -12.32
N GLU A 81 -0.86 -1.86 -12.96
CA GLU A 81 0.37 -2.18 -13.68
C GLU A 81 0.67 -1.20 -14.83
N ASP A 82 -0.34 -0.45 -15.28
CA ASP A 82 -0.18 0.58 -16.31
C ASP A 82 0.38 1.90 -15.74
N ASN A 83 0.47 2.03 -14.42
CA ASN A 83 1.02 3.22 -13.80
C ASN A 83 2.51 3.34 -14.12
N ALA A 84 2.96 4.55 -14.51
CA ALA A 84 4.34 4.78 -14.92
C ALA A 84 5.36 4.49 -13.81
N ALA A 85 4.94 4.58 -12.55
CA ALA A 85 5.80 4.31 -11.41
C ALA A 85 5.69 2.87 -10.89
N PHE A 86 4.90 2.02 -11.54
CA PHE A 86 4.71 0.64 -11.12
C PHE A 86 6.02 -0.15 -11.27
N LEU A 87 6.54 -0.69 -10.18
CA LEU A 87 7.79 -1.44 -10.16
C LEU A 87 7.60 -2.94 -10.37
N GLY A 88 6.40 -3.44 -10.10
CA GLY A 88 6.03 -4.82 -10.40
C GLY A 88 6.44 -5.82 -9.34
N GLN A 89 6.11 -7.07 -9.65
CA GLN A 89 6.37 -8.21 -8.79
C GLN A 89 7.87 -8.53 -8.75
N THR A 90 8.36 -8.80 -7.54
CA THR A 90 9.70 -9.33 -7.34
C THR A 90 9.74 -10.11 -6.03
N ASP A 91 10.83 -10.80 -5.79
CA ASP A 91 11.05 -11.57 -4.56
C ASP A 91 10.99 -10.66 -3.33
N GLU A 92 10.37 -11.15 -2.26
CA GLU A 92 10.14 -10.37 -1.04
C GLU A 92 11.44 -9.98 -0.34
N LEU A 93 12.49 -10.79 -0.43
CA LEU A 93 13.80 -10.41 0.07
C LEU A 93 14.39 -9.24 -0.71
N LEU A 94 14.23 -9.24 -2.03
CA LEU A 94 14.68 -8.13 -2.87
C LEU A 94 13.88 -6.85 -2.59
N ILE A 95 12.59 -6.98 -2.32
CA ILE A 95 11.77 -5.84 -1.90
C ILE A 95 12.32 -5.27 -0.59
N ALA A 96 12.61 -6.13 0.39
CA ALA A 96 13.14 -5.68 1.68
C ALA A 96 14.47 -4.95 1.51
N ARG A 97 15.36 -5.45 0.68
CA ARG A 97 16.65 -4.80 0.39
C ARG A 97 16.45 -3.44 -0.28
N HIS A 98 15.52 -3.36 -1.21
CA HIS A 98 15.16 -2.10 -1.87
C HIS A 98 14.64 -1.07 -0.85
N ILE A 99 13.73 -1.49 0.01
CA ILE A 99 13.15 -0.64 1.06
C ILE A 99 14.23 -0.12 2.01
N ALA A 100 15.21 -0.96 2.33
CA ALA A 100 16.28 -0.59 3.26
C ALA A 100 17.15 0.57 2.75
N THR A 101 17.16 0.82 1.44
CA THR A 101 18.05 1.81 0.81
C THR A 101 17.32 3.03 0.27
N SER A 102 16.00 3.15 0.48
CA SER A 102 15.21 4.24 -0.11
C SER A 102 14.72 5.19 0.97
N GLN A 103 14.74 6.48 0.64
CA GLN A 103 14.26 7.54 1.52
C GLN A 103 13.77 8.71 0.66
N GLY A 104 12.70 9.35 1.11
CA GLY A 104 12.11 10.49 0.41
C GLY A 104 11.67 11.60 1.36
N PRO A 105 11.01 12.64 0.84
CA PRO A 105 10.59 13.80 1.64
C PRO A 105 9.66 13.45 2.81
N SER A 106 8.90 12.37 2.71
CA SER A 106 7.98 11.94 3.77
C SER A 106 8.64 10.99 4.79
N GLY A 107 9.91 10.67 4.61
CA GLY A 107 10.68 9.80 5.50
C GLY A 107 11.25 8.59 4.79
N SER A 108 11.84 7.69 5.57
CA SER A 108 12.45 6.47 5.03
C SER A 108 11.37 5.47 4.56
N ASN A 109 11.72 4.70 3.56
CA ASN A 109 10.87 3.60 3.11
C ASN A 109 10.75 2.51 4.20
N ARG A 110 11.81 2.33 5.00
CA ARG A 110 11.79 1.45 6.16
C ARG A 110 10.68 1.83 7.14
N ASP A 111 10.57 3.10 7.49
CA ASP A 111 9.53 3.56 8.42
C ASP A 111 8.13 3.30 7.87
N TYR A 112 7.93 3.49 6.59
CA TYR A 112 6.65 3.21 5.93
C TYR A 112 6.25 1.74 6.13
N LEU A 113 7.17 0.81 5.88
CA LEU A 113 6.92 -0.62 6.04
C LEU A 113 6.64 -0.98 7.50
N LEU A 114 7.47 -0.48 8.43
CA LEU A 114 7.33 -0.83 9.84
C LEU A 114 6.02 -0.27 10.43
N GLN A 115 5.63 0.93 10.05
CA GLN A 115 4.38 1.53 10.48
C GLN A 115 3.17 0.77 9.93
N LEU A 116 3.23 0.33 8.67
CA LEU A 116 2.18 -0.49 8.08
C LEU A 116 2.05 -1.83 8.79
N ALA A 117 3.16 -2.51 9.06
CA ALA A 117 3.14 -3.80 9.74
C ALA A 117 2.54 -3.67 11.15
N GLU A 118 2.90 -2.62 11.88
CA GLU A 118 2.34 -2.36 13.21
C GLU A 118 0.84 -2.09 13.15
N ALA A 119 0.40 -1.28 12.18
CA ALA A 119 -1.02 -0.99 12.00
C ALA A 119 -1.81 -2.27 11.70
N LEU A 120 -1.27 -3.16 10.88
CA LEU A 120 -1.91 -4.44 10.57
C LEU A 120 -2.02 -5.35 11.79
N ARG A 121 -1.00 -5.38 12.65
CA ARG A 121 -1.07 -6.12 13.92
C ARG A 121 -2.16 -5.56 14.83
N SER A 122 -2.31 -4.25 14.88
CA SER A 122 -3.35 -3.59 15.67
C SER A 122 -4.76 -3.95 15.20
N LEU A 123 -4.90 -4.32 13.93
CA LEU A 123 -6.18 -4.74 13.34
C LEU A 123 -6.37 -6.27 13.39
N ASP A 124 -5.44 -7.01 13.99
CA ASP A 124 -5.40 -8.46 13.95
C ASP A 124 -5.44 -9.01 12.52
N ALA A 125 -4.84 -8.28 11.59
CA ALA A 125 -4.81 -8.66 10.19
C ALA A 125 -3.72 -9.70 9.92
N GLU A 126 -4.01 -10.61 9.00
CA GLU A 126 -3.02 -11.52 8.46
C GLU A 126 -2.59 -10.99 7.09
N ASP A 127 -1.30 -10.72 6.91
CA ASP A 127 -0.76 -10.25 5.65
C ASP A 127 0.65 -10.82 5.49
N ASP A 128 0.71 -12.03 4.93
CA ASP A 128 1.97 -12.76 4.80
C ASP A 128 3.01 -11.99 4.00
N HIS A 129 2.59 -11.27 2.96
CA HIS A 129 3.49 -10.48 2.13
C HIS A 129 4.19 -9.40 2.96
N VAL A 130 3.42 -8.58 3.67
CA VAL A 130 3.97 -7.49 4.48
C VAL A 130 4.85 -8.02 5.61
N PHE A 131 4.39 -9.03 6.34
CA PHE A 131 5.14 -9.57 7.47
C PHE A 131 6.40 -10.32 7.03
N THR A 132 6.39 -10.95 5.87
CA THR A 132 7.58 -11.59 5.31
C THR A 132 8.63 -10.54 4.93
N ILE A 133 8.21 -9.46 4.28
CA ILE A 133 9.12 -8.35 3.94
C ILE A 133 9.70 -7.72 5.21
N GLU A 134 8.87 -7.50 6.22
CA GLU A 134 9.32 -6.97 7.50
C GLU A 134 10.39 -7.87 8.13
N ARG A 135 10.15 -9.17 8.15
CA ARG A 135 11.09 -10.14 8.71
C ARG A 135 12.44 -10.08 8.00
N HIS A 136 12.42 -10.03 6.67
CA HIS A 136 13.64 -9.89 5.88
C HIS A 136 14.36 -8.58 6.18
N LEU A 137 13.61 -7.48 6.26
CA LEU A 137 14.17 -6.16 6.54
C LEU A 137 14.89 -6.13 7.90
N LEU A 138 14.27 -6.72 8.92
CA LEU A 138 14.83 -6.73 10.27
C LEU A 138 16.05 -7.65 10.41
N SER A 139 16.25 -8.53 9.44
CA SER A 139 17.40 -9.44 9.40
C SER A 139 18.59 -8.93 8.59
N LEU A 140 18.44 -7.78 7.94
CA LEU A 140 19.53 -7.18 7.13
C LEU A 140 20.60 -6.51 7.97
#